data_8b51e411cfa34aed86c318e37e7614c8
#
_entry.id   8b51e411cfa34aed86c318e37e7614c8
#
_cell.length_a   1.000
_cell.length_b   1.000
_cell.length_c   1.000
_cell.angle_alpha   90.00
_cell.angle_beta   90.00
_cell.angle_gamma   90.00
#
_symmetry.space_group_name_H-M   'P 1'
#
loop_
_entity.id
_entity.type
_entity.pdbx_description
1 polymer ?
#
loop_
_entity_poly.entity_id
_entity_poly.type
_entity_poly.pdbx_seq_one_letter_code
_entity_poly.pdbx_strand_id
1 'polypeptide(L)'
;SRAWRKCLINAWDMISMADTASYQVSQGSYTLRRLITEYLYMSRGVNCTPEQIILASGHQRSIDIITHIFSPSDYSFAMEDPGYNGTWEIVSQSPFRIIPIPLENDGVSMEHIQRLRDTLLYVTPSHQFPMGSILPISKRMELIEWAAQSGSYIIEDDYDSELRYQSRPIPSLQSIDNSDHTIYLGTFSKSMSPDLRISYMVLPENLMKAYSSRYSHTNCTVPTVLQLALIEFIQSGNYQRHIGAMKKHYKKKHDYILNYVKQNLEDDVIMYGAGAGLHFVAEIKNSYLTQTELISAFEQKGIRIFSTEPFWIRKNLCPENQLLFGFSAIPYEKLPGAMDAFAKIIRSL
;
A
#
# COMPACT_ATOMS: atom_id res chain seq x y z
N SER A 1 14.88 -6.41 14.32
CA SER A 1 16.36 -6.37 14.25
C SER A 1 16.94 -5.90 15.57
N ARG A 2 18.22 -6.25 15.87
CA ARG A 2 18.92 -5.77 17.09
C ARG A 2 18.99 -4.24 17.14
N ALA A 3 19.21 -3.61 16.00
CA ALA A 3 19.26 -2.15 15.92
C ALA A 3 17.92 -1.49 16.29
N TRP A 4 16.80 -2.00 15.79
CA TRP A 4 15.47 -1.51 16.13
C TRP A 4 15.17 -1.67 17.63
N ARG A 5 15.49 -2.84 18.20
CA ARG A 5 15.33 -3.05 19.66
C ARG A 5 16.11 -2.02 20.48
N LYS A 6 17.36 -1.69 20.08
CA LYS A 6 18.16 -0.66 20.74
C LYS A 6 17.48 0.71 20.69
N CYS A 7 16.98 1.11 19.51
CA CYS A 7 16.24 2.38 19.36
C CYS A 7 15.00 2.43 20.24
N LEU A 8 14.26 1.32 20.40
CA LEU A 8 13.10 1.26 21.30
C LEU A 8 13.48 1.45 22.78
N ILE A 9 14.58 0.82 23.22
CA ILE A 9 15.07 0.99 24.60
C ILE A 9 15.49 2.44 24.82
N ASN A 10 16.30 3.00 23.94
CA ASN A 10 16.73 4.39 24.04
C ASN A 10 15.54 5.37 24.06
N ALA A 11 14.54 5.14 23.19
CA ALA A 11 13.34 5.97 23.16
C ALA A 11 12.53 5.90 24.46
N TRP A 12 12.46 4.72 25.08
CA TRP A 12 11.80 4.55 26.36
C TRP A 12 12.54 5.27 27.50
N ASP A 13 13.87 5.17 27.52
CA ASP A 13 14.70 5.88 28.50
C ASP A 13 14.53 7.39 28.37
N MET A 14 14.49 7.91 27.14
CA MET A 14 14.25 9.34 26.88
C MET A 14 12.89 9.81 27.44
N ILE A 15 11.84 9.04 27.27
CA ILE A 15 10.50 9.38 27.78
C ILE A 15 10.47 9.33 29.32
N SER A 16 11.07 8.30 29.91
CA SER A 16 11.07 8.13 31.36
C SER A 16 11.89 9.20 32.09
N MET A 17 12.86 9.80 31.42
CA MET A 17 13.68 10.90 31.97
C MET A 17 13.08 12.29 31.71
N ALA A 18 12.05 12.37 30.83
CA ALA A 18 11.43 13.65 30.51
C ALA A 18 10.43 14.06 31.58
N ASP A 19 10.64 15.20 32.19
CA ASP A 19 9.79 15.79 33.24
C ASP A 19 8.42 16.32 32.71
N THR A 20 8.08 16.00 31.46
CA THR A 20 6.95 16.61 30.79
C THR A 20 6.00 15.58 30.20
N ALA A 21 4.88 15.38 30.89
CA ALA A 21 3.68 14.75 30.32
C ALA A 21 2.95 15.74 29.41
N SER A 22 3.55 16.13 28.29
CA SER A 22 2.87 16.96 27.28
C SER A 22 2.26 16.08 26.20
N TYR A 23 0.99 16.34 25.87
CA TYR A 23 0.36 15.70 24.73
C TYR A 23 1.02 16.15 23.42
N GLN A 24 1.13 15.23 22.45
CA GLN A 24 1.67 15.55 21.15
C GLN A 24 0.67 16.32 20.28
N VAL A 25 1.20 17.15 19.38
CA VAL A 25 0.39 17.77 18.31
C VAL A 25 -0.22 16.67 17.42
N SER A 26 -1.39 16.95 16.87
CA SER A 26 -2.17 15.99 16.08
C SER A 26 -1.40 15.35 14.91
N GLN A 27 -0.51 16.11 14.29
CA GLN A 27 0.33 15.64 13.17
C GLN A 27 1.48 14.71 13.59
N GLY A 28 1.83 14.68 14.90
CA GLY A 28 3.00 13.96 15.42
C GLY A 28 4.29 14.78 15.38
N SER A 29 5.39 14.15 15.79
CA SER A 29 6.71 14.78 15.96
C SER A 29 7.18 15.51 14.70
N TYR A 30 7.51 16.79 14.84
CA TYR A 30 8.08 17.59 13.74
C TYR A 30 9.39 16.99 13.20
N THR A 31 10.24 16.51 14.10
CA THR A 31 11.50 15.85 13.70
C THR A 31 11.26 14.63 12.83
N LEU A 32 10.28 13.78 13.18
CA LEU A 32 9.95 12.62 12.36
C LEU A 32 9.37 13.04 11.00
N ARG A 33 8.47 14.01 10.99
CA ARG A 33 7.88 14.54 9.75
C ARG A 33 8.93 15.12 8.82
N ARG A 34 9.92 15.84 9.34
CA ARG A 34 11.07 16.35 8.56
C ARG A 34 11.89 15.20 7.96
N LEU A 35 12.21 14.17 8.74
CA LEU A 35 12.95 13.01 8.23
C LEU A 35 12.14 12.25 7.16
N ILE A 36 10.82 12.16 7.28
CA ILE A 36 9.95 11.57 6.27
C ILE A 36 9.97 12.43 4.99
N THR A 37 9.92 13.75 5.10
CA THR A 37 10.04 14.67 3.95
C THR A 37 11.33 14.40 3.17
N GLU A 38 12.47 14.35 3.86
CA GLU A 38 13.79 14.08 3.26
C GLU A 38 13.82 12.69 2.58
N TYR A 39 13.30 11.68 3.28
CA TYR A 39 13.20 10.32 2.75
C TYR A 39 12.35 10.24 1.49
N LEU A 40 11.18 10.85 1.49
CA LEU A 40 10.24 10.84 0.38
C LEU A 40 10.79 11.57 -0.85
N TYR A 41 11.44 12.71 -0.64
CA TYR A 41 12.09 13.42 -1.72
C TYR A 41 13.15 12.54 -2.42
N MET A 42 14.02 11.91 -1.64
CA MET A 42 15.10 11.07 -2.16
C MET A 42 14.61 9.75 -2.81
N SER A 43 13.57 9.14 -2.26
CA SER A 43 13.12 7.81 -2.68
C SER A 43 12.02 7.84 -3.73
N ARG A 44 11.16 8.85 -3.72
CA ARG A 44 9.94 8.92 -4.54
C ARG A 44 9.78 10.22 -5.32
N GLY A 45 10.65 11.20 -5.08
CA GLY A 45 10.55 12.53 -5.67
C GLY A 45 9.40 13.37 -5.09
N VAL A 46 8.72 12.87 -4.05
CA VAL A 46 7.61 13.60 -3.41
C VAL A 46 8.10 14.95 -2.90
N ASN A 47 7.46 16.02 -3.34
CA ASN A 47 7.79 17.38 -2.95
C ASN A 47 6.75 17.89 -1.94
N CYS A 48 7.16 17.99 -0.68
CA CYS A 48 6.30 18.45 0.39
C CYS A 48 7.10 19.11 1.51
N THR A 49 6.42 19.77 2.42
CA THR A 49 6.99 20.30 3.67
C THR A 49 6.59 19.43 4.86
N PRO A 50 7.32 19.51 5.99
CA PRO A 50 6.93 18.79 7.20
C PRO A 50 5.55 19.17 7.72
N GLU A 51 5.05 20.37 7.42
CA GLU A 51 3.74 20.87 7.79
C GLU A 51 2.60 20.12 7.08
N GLN A 52 2.86 19.59 5.89
CA GLN A 52 1.91 18.82 5.10
C GLN A 52 1.83 17.35 5.54
N ILE A 53 2.77 16.88 6.37
CA ILE A 53 2.82 15.49 6.80
C ILE A 53 2.00 15.27 8.07
N ILE A 54 1.19 14.22 8.06
CA ILE A 54 0.39 13.76 9.20
C ILE A 54 0.72 12.30 9.47
N LEU A 55 1.12 11.98 10.71
CA LEU A 55 1.33 10.61 11.15
C LEU A 55 0.01 9.98 11.57
N ALA A 56 -0.20 8.73 11.23
CA ALA A 56 -1.40 7.97 11.58
C ALA A 56 -1.07 6.54 12.02
N SER A 57 -1.92 5.96 12.87
CA SER A 57 -1.78 4.59 13.37
C SER A 57 -2.25 3.54 12.34
N GLY A 58 -1.59 3.53 11.19
CA GLY A 58 -1.87 2.64 10.06
C GLY A 58 -2.77 3.25 9.01
N HIS A 59 -2.79 2.60 7.85
CA HIS A 59 -3.48 3.06 6.64
C HIS A 59 -4.97 3.39 6.86
N GLN A 60 -5.69 2.52 7.58
CA GLN A 60 -7.12 2.71 7.84
C GLN A 60 -7.41 4.04 8.55
N ARG A 61 -6.53 4.45 9.50
CA ARG A 61 -6.66 5.75 10.15
C ARG A 61 -6.40 6.91 9.19
N SER A 62 -5.49 6.74 8.23
CA SER A 62 -5.28 7.74 7.18
C SER A 62 -6.52 7.93 6.32
N ILE A 63 -7.15 6.84 5.87
CA ILE A 63 -8.41 6.89 5.11
C ILE A 63 -9.55 7.51 5.94
N ASP A 64 -9.68 7.12 7.21
CA ASP A 64 -10.67 7.70 8.12
C ASP A 64 -10.51 9.22 8.28
N ILE A 65 -9.29 9.72 8.42
CA ILE A 65 -9.01 11.17 8.46
C ILE A 65 -9.46 11.83 7.14
N ILE A 66 -9.13 11.25 6.00
CA ILE A 66 -9.50 11.78 4.69
C ILE A 66 -11.02 11.85 4.54
N THR A 67 -11.74 10.78 4.89
CA THR A 67 -13.22 10.77 4.81
C THR A 67 -13.88 11.79 5.73
N HIS A 68 -13.18 12.29 6.76
CA HIS A 68 -13.68 13.35 7.63
C HIS A 68 -13.30 14.76 7.16
N ILE A 69 -12.26 14.93 6.36
CA ILE A 69 -11.88 16.23 5.80
C ILE A 69 -12.83 16.65 4.68
N PHE A 70 -13.30 15.70 3.89
CA PHE A 70 -14.22 15.93 2.78
C PHE A 70 -15.67 15.72 3.20
N SER A 71 -16.58 16.45 2.52
CA SER A 71 -18.02 16.31 2.71
C SER A 71 -18.59 15.27 1.74
N PRO A 72 -19.30 14.23 2.22
CA PRO A 72 -19.92 13.24 1.35
C PRO A 72 -21.11 13.79 0.54
N SER A 73 -21.63 14.98 0.86
CA SER A 73 -22.61 15.68 0.02
C SER A 73 -21.96 16.31 -1.21
N ASP A 74 -20.68 16.64 -1.13
CA ASP A 74 -19.97 17.39 -2.16
C ASP A 74 -19.07 16.47 -3.00
N TYR A 75 -18.63 15.36 -2.43
CA TYR A 75 -17.72 14.41 -3.08
C TYR A 75 -18.26 12.99 -3.11
N SER A 76 -17.97 12.26 -4.19
CA SER A 76 -18.05 10.81 -4.24
C SER A 76 -16.67 10.17 -3.96
N PHE A 77 -16.64 8.86 -3.70
CA PHE A 77 -15.40 8.11 -3.50
C PHE A 77 -15.28 7.02 -4.56
N ALA A 78 -14.29 7.13 -5.43
CA ALA A 78 -13.99 6.14 -6.45
C ALA A 78 -12.75 5.32 -6.05
N MET A 79 -12.74 4.04 -6.35
CA MET A 79 -11.59 3.18 -6.11
C MET A 79 -11.50 2.03 -7.10
N GLU A 80 -10.31 1.50 -7.24
CA GLU A 80 -10.00 0.33 -8.06
C GLU A 80 -10.90 -0.88 -7.69
N ASP A 81 -11.37 -1.63 -8.70
CA ASP A 81 -12.15 -2.84 -8.52
C ASP A 81 -11.66 -3.94 -9.50
N PRO A 82 -10.85 -4.92 -9.03
CA PRO A 82 -10.50 -5.16 -7.62
C PRO A 82 -9.53 -4.13 -7.04
N GLY A 83 -9.61 -3.91 -5.72
CA GLY A 83 -8.80 -2.96 -4.98
C GLY A 83 -8.59 -3.36 -3.52
N TYR A 84 -7.90 -2.53 -2.75
CA TYR A 84 -7.59 -2.84 -1.36
C TYR A 84 -8.83 -2.77 -0.48
N ASN A 85 -9.25 -3.92 0.03
CA ASN A 85 -10.46 -4.06 0.85
C ASN A 85 -10.43 -3.24 2.15
N GLY A 86 -9.26 -3.01 2.76
CA GLY A 86 -9.15 -2.20 3.96
C GLY A 86 -9.57 -0.73 3.77
N THR A 87 -9.44 -0.18 2.56
CA THR A 87 -9.99 1.12 2.19
C THR A 87 -11.51 1.03 2.02
N TRP A 88 -11.97 0.03 1.28
CA TRP A 88 -13.40 -0.18 1.04
C TRP A 88 -14.18 -0.35 2.36
N GLU A 89 -13.66 -1.13 3.29
CA GLU A 89 -14.28 -1.36 4.60
C GLU A 89 -14.49 -0.06 5.39
N ILE A 90 -13.53 0.87 5.35
CA ILE A 90 -13.65 2.17 6.03
C ILE A 90 -14.67 3.07 5.31
N VAL A 91 -14.53 3.17 3.98
CA VAL A 91 -15.38 4.09 3.21
C VAL A 91 -16.83 3.61 3.16
N SER A 92 -17.07 2.29 3.16
CA SER A 92 -18.44 1.72 3.18
C SER A 92 -19.21 2.00 4.48
N GLN A 93 -18.50 2.32 5.57
CA GLN A 93 -19.11 2.75 6.84
C GLN A 93 -19.39 4.26 6.87
N SER A 94 -18.96 4.99 5.87
CA SER A 94 -19.21 6.43 5.72
C SER A 94 -20.37 6.67 4.73
N PRO A 95 -20.98 7.86 4.71
CA PRO A 95 -22.06 8.18 3.78
C PRO A 95 -21.59 8.49 2.35
N PHE A 96 -20.33 8.25 1.99
CA PHE A 96 -19.85 8.47 0.63
C PHE A 96 -20.50 7.52 -0.37
N ARG A 97 -20.86 8.05 -1.54
CA ARG A 97 -21.20 7.22 -2.69
C ARG A 97 -19.92 6.57 -3.23
N ILE A 98 -19.84 5.24 -3.17
CA ILE A 98 -18.69 4.48 -3.67
C ILE A 98 -18.90 4.14 -5.14
N ILE A 99 -17.85 4.41 -5.96
CA ILE A 99 -17.83 4.15 -7.40
C ILE A 99 -16.69 3.17 -7.69
N PRO A 100 -16.98 1.90 -8.03
CA PRO A 100 -15.97 0.95 -8.42
C PRO A 100 -15.44 1.25 -9.83
N ILE A 101 -14.13 1.42 -9.97
CA ILE A 101 -13.45 1.68 -11.25
C ILE A 101 -12.81 0.37 -11.75
N PRO A 102 -13.20 -0.14 -12.92
CA PRO A 102 -12.62 -1.35 -13.46
C PRO A 102 -11.14 -1.15 -13.79
N LEU A 103 -10.38 -2.25 -13.68
CA LEU A 103 -8.99 -2.29 -14.12
C LEU A 103 -8.88 -2.71 -15.58
N GLU A 104 -7.93 -2.11 -16.26
CA GLU A 104 -7.37 -2.52 -17.54
C GLU A 104 -6.00 -3.19 -17.27
N ASN A 105 -5.35 -3.70 -18.33
CA ASN A 105 -4.06 -4.39 -18.19
C ASN A 105 -2.96 -3.53 -17.55
N ASP A 106 -3.05 -2.20 -17.72
CA ASP A 106 -2.07 -1.22 -17.25
C ASP A 106 -2.59 -0.30 -16.14
N GLY A 107 -3.61 -0.73 -15.41
CA GLY A 107 -4.19 -0.03 -14.26
C GLY A 107 -5.63 0.41 -14.46
N VAL A 108 -6.02 1.49 -13.81
CA VAL A 108 -7.41 1.98 -13.82
C VAL A 108 -7.89 2.37 -15.21
N SER A 109 -9.19 2.16 -15.47
CA SER A 109 -9.84 2.59 -16.70
C SER A 109 -10.06 4.10 -16.73
N MET A 110 -9.34 4.80 -17.60
CA MET A 110 -9.47 6.24 -17.78
C MET A 110 -10.83 6.63 -18.37
N GLU A 111 -11.44 5.79 -19.19
CA GLU A 111 -12.78 6.03 -19.74
C GLU A 111 -13.84 6.23 -18.65
N HIS A 112 -13.75 5.46 -17.57
CA HIS A 112 -14.67 5.58 -16.41
C HIS A 112 -14.35 6.81 -15.57
N ILE A 113 -13.08 7.12 -15.36
CA ILE A 113 -12.61 8.23 -14.53
C ILE A 113 -12.93 9.60 -15.13
N GLN A 114 -12.72 9.77 -16.44
CA GLN A 114 -12.92 11.06 -17.13
C GLN A 114 -14.35 11.62 -17.01
N ARG A 115 -15.34 10.77 -16.74
CA ARG A 115 -16.75 11.16 -16.55
C ARG A 115 -17.05 11.66 -15.14
N LEU A 116 -16.15 11.44 -14.18
CA LEU A 116 -16.36 11.80 -12.78
C LEU A 116 -15.96 13.25 -12.51
N ARG A 117 -16.64 13.84 -11.52
CA ARG A 117 -16.41 15.20 -11.00
C ARG A 117 -16.50 15.14 -9.48
N ASP A 118 -15.84 16.07 -8.81
CA ASP A 118 -15.88 16.18 -7.35
C ASP A 118 -15.73 14.80 -6.68
N THR A 119 -14.64 14.11 -6.99
CA THR A 119 -14.44 12.71 -6.64
C THR A 119 -13.09 12.51 -5.94
N LEU A 120 -13.09 11.75 -4.86
CA LEU A 120 -11.87 11.21 -4.25
C LEU A 120 -11.54 9.89 -4.93
N LEU A 121 -10.48 9.84 -5.72
CA LEU A 121 -10.06 8.64 -6.42
C LEU A 121 -8.92 7.95 -5.68
N TYR A 122 -9.18 6.79 -5.09
CA TYR A 122 -8.16 5.97 -4.46
C TYR A 122 -7.52 5.00 -5.46
N VAL A 123 -6.19 5.06 -5.59
CA VAL A 123 -5.40 4.22 -6.49
C VAL A 123 -4.10 3.75 -5.84
N THR A 124 -3.60 2.58 -6.28
CA THR A 124 -2.32 1.99 -5.90
C THR A 124 -1.37 1.94 -7.11
N PRO A 125 -0.91 3.11 -7.63
CA PRO A 125 -0.36 3.24 -8.98
C PRO A 125 1.05 2.67 -9.16
N SER A 126 1.76 2.47 -8.05
CA SER A 126 3.13 1.93 -8.05
C SER A 126 3.17 0.41 -8.11
N HIS A 127 2.15 -0.23 -7.59
CA HIS A 127 1.92 -1.66 -7.57
C HIS A 127 0.45 -1.89 -7.21
N GLN A 128 -0.40 -2.00 -8.22
CA GLN A 128 -1.84 -2.11 -8.06
C GLN A 128 -2.20 -3.32 -7.18
N PHE A 129 -2.99 -3.09 -6.15
CA PHE A 129 -3.41 -4.17 -5.28
C PHE A 129 -4.81 -4.69 -5.68
N PRO A 130 -5.02 -6.01 -5.93
CA PRO A 130 -4.04 -7.09 -5.78
C PRO A 130 -3.30 -7.50 -7.06
N MET A 131 -3.66 -6.96 -8.25
CA MET A 131 -3.24 -7.48 -9.56
C MET A 131 -1.78 -7.15 -9.91
N GLY A 132 -1.17 -6.17 -9.23
CA GLY A 132 0.23 -5.82 -9.36
C GLY A 132 0.62 -5.10 -10.65
N SER A 133 -0.33 -4.56 -11.40
CA SER A 133 -0.02 -3.67 -12.53
C SER A 133 0.65 -2.38 -12.04
N ILE A 134 1.48 -1.80 -12.90
CA ILE A 134 2.15 -0.53 -12.63
C ILE A 134 1.55 0.51 -13.56
N LEU A 135 0.95 1.56 -13.01
CA LEU A 135 0.32 2.62 -13.79
C LEU A 135 1.38 3.38 -14.59
N PRO A 136 1.31 3.40 -15.94
CA PRO A 136 2.30 4.05 -16.79
C PRO A 136 2.26 5.57 -16.64
N ILE A 137 3.37 6.23 -17.01
CA ILE A 137 3.51 7.68 -16.84
C ILE A 137 2.44 8.47 -17.63
N SER A 138 2.02 7.99 -18.80
CA SER A 138 0.95 8.60 -19.59
C SER A 138 -0.37 8.68 -18.81
N LYS A 139 -0.82 7.55 -18.26
CA LYS A 139 -2.03 7.51 -17.41
C LYS A 139 -1.88 8.33 -16.12
N ARG A 140 -0.68 8.41 -15.55
CA ARG A 140 -0.43 9.28 -14.38
C ARG A 140 -0.66 10.75 -14.73
N MET A 141 -0.18 11.20 -15.88
CA MET A 141 -0.41 12.56 -16.35
C MET A 141 -1.88 12.84 -16.61
N GLU A 142 -2.58 11.90 -17.26
CA GLU A 142 -4.02 12.00 -17.50
C GLU A 142 -4.84 12.09 -16.21
N LEU A 143 -4.47 11.31 -15.18
CA LEU A 143 -5.12 11.36 -13.86
C LEU A 143 -4.94 12.71 -13.17
N ILE A 144 -3.73 13.27 -13.22
CA ILE A 144 -3.45 14.59 -12.63
C ILE A 144 -4.23 15.68 -13.34
N GLU A 145 -4.23 15.66 -14.68
CA GLU A 145 -5.00 16.61 -15.47
C GLU A 145 -6.50 16.49 -15.19
N TRP A 146 -7.03 15.25 -15.13
CA TRP A 146 -8.42 15.01 -14.76
C TRP A 146 -8.75 15.58 -13.37
N ALA A 147 -7.93 15.33 -12.37
CA ALA A 147 -8.18 15.80 -11.00
C ALA A 147 -8.26 17.32 -10.95
N ALA A 148 -7.30 18.01 -11.58
CA ALA A 148 -7.28 19.47 -11.65
C ALA A 148 -8.49 20.08 -12.38
N GLN A 149 -8.93 19.44 -13.49
CA GLN A 149 -10.05 19.95 -14.30
C GLN A 149 -11.43 19.65 -13.70
N SER A 150 -11.53 18.58 -12.90
CA SER A 150 -12.80 18.07 -12.37
C SER A 150 -13.09 18.49 -10.92
N GLY A 151 -12.20 19.23 -10.26
CA GLY A 151 -12.29 19.53 -8.82
C GLY A 151 -12.10 18.29 -7.93
N SER A 152 -11.55 17.22 -8.48
CA SER A 152 -11.35 15.94 -7.79
C SER A 152 -9.98 15.85 -7.12
N TYR A 153 -9.79 14.85 -6.23
CA TYR A 153 -8.51 14.56 -5.61
C TYR A 153 -8.11 13.11 -5.84
N ILE A 154 -6.82 12.87 -6.00
CA ILE A 154 -6.25 11.53 -6.09
C ILE A 154 -5.68 11.17 -4.72
N ILE A 155 -6.03 9.99 -4.21
CA ILE A 155 -5.43 9.36 -3.04
C ILE A 155 -4.46 8.30 -3.56
N GLU A 156 -3.18 8.65 -3.63
CA GLU A 156 -2.11 7.75 -4.07
C GLU A 156 -1.62 6.92 -2.88
N ASP A 157 -1.95 5.64 -2.86
CA ASP A 157 -1.43 4.70 -1.85
C ASP A 157 -0.16 4.00 -2.37
N ASP A 158 0.97 4.35 -1.80
CA ASP A 158 2.30 3.87 -2.18
C ASP A 158 2.85 2.93 -1.09
N TYR A 159 2.15 1.84 -0.85
CA TYR A 159 2.32 0.96 0.30
C TYR A 159 3.57 0.07 0.28
N ASP A 160 4.16 -0.23 -0.89
CA ASP A 160 5.29 -1.17 -1.04
C ASP A 160 6.33 -0.75 -2.09
N SER A 161 6.42 0.53 -2.39
CA SER A 161 7.33 1.08 -3.42
C SER A 161 8.82 0.78 -3.20
N GLU A 162 9.23 0.46 -1.98
CA GLU A 162 10.59 0.00 -1.67
C GLU A 162 10.89 -1.39 -2.27
N LEU A 163 9.85 -2.21 -2.51
CA LEU A 163 9.94 -3.61 -2.91
C LEU A 163 9.77 -3.82 -4.42
N ARG A 164 10.48 -3.03 -5.21
CA ARG A 164 10.53 -3.19 -6.67
C ARG A 164 11.73 -4.02 -7.10
N TYR A 165 11.51 -4.95 -8.03
CA TYR A 165 12.53 -5.93 -8.43
C TYR A 165 12.98 -5.79 -9.88
N GLN A 166 12.11 -5.39 -10.80
CA GLN A 166 12.36 -5.47 -12.24
C GLN A 166 12.26 -4.14 -13.00
N SER A 167 11.62 -3.10 -12.43
CA SER A 167 11.37 -1.84 -13.14
C SER A 167 12.22 -0.68 -12.60
N ARG A 168 12.50 0.30 -13.49
CA ARG A 168 13.00 1.61 -13.03
C ARG A 168 11.90 2.30 -12.20
N PRO A 169 12.27 3.04 -11.16
CA PRO A 169 11.30 3.82 -10.40
C PRO A 169 10.53 4.78 -11.33
N ILE A 170 9.20 4.68 -11.32
CA ILE A 170 8.34 5.69 -11.92
C ILE A 170 8.06 6.74 -10.84
N PRO A 171 8.13 8.05 -11.15
CA PRO A 171 7.79 9.10 -10.19
C PRO A 171 6.41 8.89 -9.59
N SER A 172 6.21 9.24 -8.32
CA SER A 172 4.89 9.22 -7.70
C SER A 172 3.95 10.20 -8.40
N LEU A 173 2.64 10.01 -8.29
CA LEU A 173 1.66 11.00 -8.78
C LEU A 173 1.89 12.35 -8.12
N GLN A 174 2.08 12.36 -6.80
CA GLN A 174 2.35 13.58 -6.04
C GLN A 174 3.59 14.33 -6.55
N SER A 175 4.65 13.60 -6.94
CA SER A 175 5.91 14.25 -7.39
C SER A 175 5.80 14.96 -8.74
N ILE A 176 4.81 14.62 -9.56
CA ILE A 176 4.56 15.22 -10.87
C ILE A 176 3.29 16.07 -10.89
N ASP A 177 2.57 16.13 -9.77
CA ASP A 177 1.38 16.97 -9.62
C ASP A 177 1.77 18.39 -9.22
N ASN A 178 1.53 19.34 -10.14
CA ASN A 178 1.72 20.76 -9.90
C ASN A 178 0.40 21.48 -9.57
N SER A 179 -0.70 20.75 -9.46
CA SER A 179 -2.04 21.28 -9.23
C SER A 179 -2.54 21.18 -7.80
N ASP A 180 -1.75 20.53 -6.92
CA ASP A 180 -2.06 20.31 -5.50
C ASP A 180 -3.38 19.53 -5.26
N HIS A 181 -3.58 18.46 -6.08
CA HIS A 181 -4.75 17.58 -6.00
C HIS A 181 -4.42 16.14 -5.62
N THR A 182 -3.16 15.84 -5.27
CA THR A 182 -2.74 14.48 -4.89
C THR A 182 -2.45 14.39 -3.41
N ILE A 183 -3.19 13.53 -2.71
CA ILE A 183 -2.94 13.10 -1.34
C ILE A 183 -2.06 11.85 -1.42
N TYR A 184 -0.85 11.90 -0.86
CA TYR A 184 0.05 10.76 -0.86
C TYR A 184 -0.02 9.98 0.46
N LEU A 185 -0.14 8.67 0.39
CA LEU A 185 -0.13 7.77 1.55
C LEU A 185 1.10 6.87 1.51
N GLY A 186 1.78 6.77 2.65
CA GLY A 186 2.89 5.86 2.83
C GLY A 186 2.82 5.13 4.18
N THR A 187 3.56 4.04 4.31
CA THR A 187 3.53 3.22 5.52
C THR A 187 4.88 2.57 5.81
N PHE A 188 5.21 2.46 7.09
CA PHE A 188 6.34 1.65 7.57
C PHE A 188 5.94 0.18 7.81
N SER A 189 4.66 -0.18 7.67
CA SER A 189 4.17 -1.54 7.94
C SER A 189 4.75 -2.59 7.00
N LYS A 190 5.00 -2.24 5.74
CA LYS A 190 5.57 -3.18 4.75
C LYS A 190 7.09 -3.20 4.79
N SER A 191 7.70 -2.07 5.12
CA SER A 191 9.16 -1.91 5.17
C SER A 191 9.78 -2.33 6.51
N MET A 192 9.00 -2.42 7.60
CA MET A 192 9.49 -2.85 8.92
C MET A 192 8.68 -3.98 9.52
N SER A 193 7.48 -3.70 10.02
CA SER A 193 6.55 -4.70 10.56
C SER A 193 5.12 -4.14 10.54
N PRO A 194 4.13 -4.97 10.20
CA PRO A 194 2.71 -4.58 10.32
C PRO A 194 2.31 -4.16 11.74
N ASP A 195 2.96 -4.71 12.78
CA ASP A 195 2.65 -4.42 14.19
C ASP A 195 3.04 -3.02 14.62
N LEU A 196 3.95 -2.34 13.92
CA LEU A 196 4.34 -0.97 14.24
C LEU A 196 3.19 0.02 14.06
N ARG A 197 2.29 -0.26 13.14
CA ARG A 197 1.13 0.59 12.86
C ARG A 197 1.49 2.07 12.67
N ILE A 198 2.57 2.35 11.94
CA ILE A 198 2.98 3.71 11.59
C ILE A 198 2.77 3.90 10.10
N SER A 199 1.87 4.81 9.75
CA SER A 199 1.68 5.35 8.42
C SER A 199 1.80 6.87 8.45
N TYR A 200 1.88 7.45 7.28
CA TYR A 200 1.88 8.90 7.11
C TYR A 200 1.13 9.27 5.84
N MET A 201 0.60 10.47 5.83
CA MET A 201 0.03 11.07 4.63
C MET A 201 0.66 12.43 4.37
N VAL A 202 0.78 12.79 3.10
CA VAL A 202 1.11 14.15 2.67
C VAL A 202 -0.18 14.75 2.13
N LEU A 203 -0.70 15.76 2.82
CA LEU A 203 -1.87 16.49 2.35
C LEU A 203 -1.46 17.65 1.44
N PRO A 204 -2.21 17.91 0.36
CA PRO A 204 -2.20 19.18 -0.34
C PRO A 204 -2.29 20.36 0.61
N GLU A 205 -1.61 21.47 0.29
CA GLU A 205 -1.57 22.64 1.17
C GLU A 205 -2.97 23.23 1.39
N ASN A 206 -3.79 23.22 0.34
CA ASN A 206 -5.17 23.69 0.41
C ASN A 206 -6.07 22.88 1.37
N LEU A 207 -5.73 21.61 1.67
CA LEU A 207 -6.46 20.76 2.61
C LEU A 207 -6.00 20.90 4.06
N MET A 208 -4.83 21.51 4.31
CA MET A 208 -4.30 21.64 5.67
C MET A 208 -5.20 22.48 6.60
N LYS A 209 -5.91 23.45 6.04
CA LYS A 209 -6.89 24.22 6.82
C LYS A 209 -8.07 23.34 7.26
N ALA A 210 -8.59 22.50 6.38
CA ALA A 210 -9.67 21.58 6.68
C ALA A 210 -9.24 20.52 7.73
N TYR A 211 -8.03 20.00 7.61
CA TYR A 211 -7.43 19.14 8.63
C TYR A 211 -7.32 19.84 9.99
N SER A 212 -6.70 21.00 10.04
CA SER A 212 -6.47 21.75 11.28
C SER A 212 -7.76 22.12 11.99
N SER A 213 -8.80 22.50 11.26
CA SER A 213 -10.11 22.85 11.84
C SER A 213 -10.76 21.67 12.59
N ARG A 214 -10.47 20.43 12.20
CA ARG A 214 -11.05 19.22 12.82
C ARG A 214 -10.14 18.57 13.86
N TYR A 215 -8.83 18.63 13.65
CA TYR A 215 -7.86 17.82 14.39
C TYR A 215 -6.87 18.61 15.25
N SER A 216 -6.89 19.96 15.25
CA SER A 216 -5.96 20.78 16.04
C SER A 216 -5.97 20.50 17.55
N HIS A 217 -7.10 20.03 18.08
CA HIS A 217 -7.28 19.70 19.51
C HIS A 217 -7.19 18.18 19.79
N THR A 218 -6.81 17.38 18.80
CA THR A 218 -6.62 15.94 18.98
C THR A 218 -5.14 15.61 19.16
N ASN A 219 -4.85 14.41 19.66
CA ASN A 219 -3.49 13.93 19.80
C ASN A 219 -3.12 13.06 18.58
N CYS A 220 -1.84 13.01 18.25
CA CYS A 220 -1.30 12.05 17.32
C CYS A 220 -1.61 10.61 17.79
N THR A 221 -2.08 9.77 16.90
CA THR A 221 -2.44 8.38 17.21
C THR A 221 -1.23 7.42 17.24
N VAL A 222 -0.05 7.88 16.78
CA VAL A 222 1.18 7.10 16.85
C VAL A 222 1.87 7.34 18.19
N PRO A 223 2.14 6.29 18.99
CA PRO A 223 2.80 6.45 20.30
C PRO A 223 4.16 7.16 20.20
N THR A 224 4.45 8.04 21.16
CA THR A 224 5.71 8.83 21.23
C THR A 224 6.94 7.95 21.18
N VAL A 225 6.93 6.84 21.91
CA VAL A 225 8.07 5.90 21.94
C VAL A 225 8.41 5.35 20.58
N LEU A 226 7.40 5.04 19.76
CA LEU A 226 7.61 4.54 18.40
C LEU A 226 8.14 5.63 17.47
N GLN A 227 7.66 6.87 17.62
CA GLN A 227 8.16 8.00 16.85
C GLN A 227 9.63 8.29 17.16
N LEU A 228 10.01 8.33 18.44
CA LEU A 228 11.41 8.55 18.87
C LEU A 228 12.33 7.41 18.40
N ALA A 229 11.90 6.16 18.56
CA ALA A 229 12.66 5.02 18.06
C ALA A 229 12.86 5.06 16.53
N LEU A 230 11.85 5.48 15.78
CA LEU A 230 11.94 5.61 14.33
C LEU A 230 12.84 6.77 13.90
N ILE A 231 12.82 7.89 14.62
CA ILE A 231 13.76 9.01 14.43
C ILE A 231 15.19 8.51 14.53
N GLU A 232 15.55 7.84 15.65
CA GLU A 232 16.90 7.31 15.85
C GLU A 232 17.26 6.27 14.79
N PHE A 233 16.32 5.40 14.43
CA PHE A 233 16.54 4.35 13.42
C PHE A 233 16.82 4.92 12.02
N ILE A 234 16.15 6.02 11.64
CA ILE A 234 16.38 6.72 10.37
C ILE A 234 17.71 7.48 10.44
N GLN A 235 17.93 8.32 11.47
CA GLN A 235 19.11 9.17 11.60
C GLN A 235 20.42 8.38 11.69
N SER A 236 20.40 7.20 12.32
CA SER A 236 21.56 6.30 12.36
C SER A 236 21.86 5.57 11.05
N GLY A 237 21.06 5.78 10.00
CA GLY A 237 21.18 5.07 8.72
C GLY A 237 20.77 3.60 8.78
N ASN A 238 20.24 3.14 9.92
CA ASN A 238 19.78 1.75 10.07
C ASN A 238 18.58 1.44 9.20
N TYR A 239 17.69 2.41 8.99
CA TYR A 239 16.51 2.24 8.14
C TYR A 239 16.91 1.93 6.69
N GLN A 240 17.80 2.71 6.08
CA GLN A 240 18.27 2.50 4.70
C GLN A 240 18.97 1.15 4.53
N ARG A 241 19.81 0.77 5.52
CA ARG A 241 20.44 -0.56 5.52
C ARG A 241 19.42 -1.68 5.62
N HIS A 242 18.39 -1.50 6.45
CA HIS A 242 17.30 -2.46 6.59
C HIS A 242 16.52 -2.64 5.28
N ILE A 243 16.11 -1.53 4.62
CA ILE A 243 15.43 -1.57 3.32
C ILE A 243 16.28 -2.30 2.27
N GLY A 244 17.57 -1.98 2.18
CA GLY A 244 18.47 -2.65 1.23
C GLY A 244 18.57 -4.16 1.46
N ALA A 245 18.72 -4.60 2.72
CA ALA A 245 18.76 -6.01 3.08
C ALA A 245 17.43 -6.72 2.80
N MET A 246 16.32 -6.09 3.15
CA MET A 246 14.97 -6.61 2.91
C MET A 246 14.68 -6.77 1.42
N LYS A 247 14.98 -5.76 0.60
CA LYS A 247 14.83 -5.82 -0.85
C LYS A 247 15.61 -6.98 -1.46
N LYS A 248 16.87 -7.17 -1.05
CA LYS A 248 17.71 -8.29 -1.51
C LYS A 248 17.12 -9.64 -1.10
N HIS A 249 16.63 -9.75 0.14
CA HIS A 249 16.04 -10.99 0.66
C HIS A 249 14.77 -11.37 -0.10
N TYR A 250 13.84 -10.44 -0.28
CA TYR A 250 12.58 -10.72 -0.96
C TYR A 250 12.74 -10.88 -2.47
N LYS A 251 13.68 -10.14 -3.10
CA LYS A 251 14.01 -10.34 -4.50
C LYS A 251 14.44 -11.77 -4.79
N LYS A 252 15.26 -12.36 -3.92
CA LYS A 252 15.71 -13.76 -4.06
C LYS A 252 14.55 -14.76 -4.05
N LYS A 253 13.55 -14.55 -3.16
CA LYS A 253 12.34 -15.38 -3.12
C LYS A 253 11.47 -15.20 -4.36
N HIS A 254 11.23 -13.95 -4.72
CA HIS A 254 10.46 -13.55 -5.88
C HIS A 254 11.00 -14.17 -7.17
N ASP A 255 12.29 -13.98 -7.44
CA ASP A 255 12.95 -14.52 -8.64
C ASP A 255 12.89 -16.05 -8.68
N TYR A 256 13.06 -16.72 -7.53
CA TYR A 256 12.93 -18.18 -7.44
C TYR A 256 11.53 -18.64 -7.85
N ILE A 257 10.47 -18.03 -7.31
CA ILE A 257 9.08 -18.40 -7.60
C ILE A 257 8.76 -18.21 -9.08
N LEU A 258 9.10 -17.05 -9.65
CA LEU A 258 8.82 -16.77 -11.06
C LEU A 258 9.57 -17.71 -12.01
N ASN A 259 10.84 -18.00 -11.71
CA ASN A 259 11.62 -18.96 -12.50
C ASN A 259 11.04 -20.37 -12.40
N TYR A 260 10.61 -20.77 -11.21
CA TYR A 260 9.98 -22.08 -11.00
C TYR A 260 8.69 -22.21 -11.83
N VAL A 261 7.81 -21.22 -11.75
CA VAL A 261 6.53 -21.20 -12.51
C VAL A 261 6.82 -21.24 -14.01
N LYS A 262 7.74 -20.41 -14.49
CA LYS A 262 8.13 -20.38 -15.90
C LYS A 262 8.67 -21.73 -16.40
N GLN A 263 9.42 -22.44 -15.59
CA GLN A 263 10.03 -23.72 -16.00
C GLN A 263 9.09 -24.92 -15.87
N ASN A 264 8.14 -24.88 -14.94
CA ASN A 264 7.36 -26.05 -14.54
C ASN A 264 5.84 -25.91 -14.71
N LEU A 265 5.31 -24.69 -14.81
CA LEU A 265 3.87 -24.41 -14.78
C LEU A 265 3.44 -23.34 -15.80
N GLU A 266 4.25 -23.07 -16.81
CA GLU A 266 3.95 -22.00 -17.80
C GLU A 266 2.64 -22.25 -18.55
N ASP A 267 2.30 -23.51 -18.78
CA ASP A 267 1.06 -23.91 -19.46
C ASP A 267 -0.15 -23.94 -18.50
N ASP A 268 0.08 -24.03 -17.19
CA ASP A 268 -0.95 -24.26 -16.17
C ASP A 268 -1.35 -22.99 -15.40
N VAL A 269 -0.42 -22.04 -15.24
CA VAL A 269 -0.60 -20.87 -14.36
C VAL A 269 -0.14 -19.57 -15.01
N ILE A 270 -0.95 -18.51 -14.88
CA ILE A 270 -0.53 -17.14 -15.16
C ILE A 270 -0.24 -16.43 -13.83
N MET A 271 0.91 -15.75 -13.74
CA MET A 271 1.27 -14.98 -12.54
C MET A 271 1.15 -13.48 -12.83
N TYR A 272 0.25 -12.80 -12.13
CA TYR A 272 0.13 -11.35 -12.12
C TYR A 272 0.93 -10.73 -10.97
N GLY A 273 1.45 -9.52 -11.14
CA GLY A 273 2.18 -8.80 -10.09
C GLY A 273 3.68 -9.08 -10.05
N ALA A 274 4.27 -9.57 -11.14
CA ALA A 274 5.68 -9.93 -11.20
C ALA A 274 6.69 -8.76 -11.09
N GLY A 275 6.26 -7.51 -11.05
CA GLY A 275 7.13 -6.33 -11.04
C GLY A 275 7.63 -5.91 -9.66
N ALA A 276 6.87 -6.17 -8.61
CA ALA A 276 7.10 -5.63 -7.27
C ALA A 276 6.38 -6.45 -6.18
N GLY A 277 6.51 -6.03 -4.92
CA GLY A 277 5.68 -6.46 -3.79
C GLY A 277 6.04 -7.81 -3.17
N LEU A 278 5.12 -8.30 -2.35
CA LEU A 278 5.29 -9.50 -1.53
C LEU A 278 4.24 -10.60 -1.83
N HIS A 279 3.48 -10.41 -2.91
CA HIS A 279 2.45 -11.34 -3.35
C HIS A 279 2.36 -11.38 -4.86
N PHE A 280 1.71 -12.40 -5.37
CA PHE A 280 1.25 -12.54 -6.75
C PHE A 280 -0.23 -12.90 -6.74
N VAL A 281 -0.92 -12.61 -7.84
CA VAL A 281 -2.17 -13.31 -8.16
C VAL A 281 -1.85 -14.42 -9.14
N ALA A 282 -2.18 -15.64 -8.78
CA ALA A 282 -2.04 -16.82 -9.63
C ALA A 282 -3.39 -17.15 -10.26
N GLU A 283 -3.46 -17.14 -11.58
CA GLU A 283 -4.61 -17.62 -12.33
C GLU A 283 -4.34 -19.04 -12.82
N ILE A 284 -5.19 -19.98 -12.40
CA ILE A 284 -5.07 -21.40 -12.75
C ILE A 284 -5.82 -21.61 -14.06
N LYS A 285 -5.10 -21.88 -15.14
CA LYS A 285 -5.70 -22.14 -16.45
C LYS A 285 -6.50 -23.43 -16.44
N ASN A 286 -7.56 -23.46 -17.25
CA ASN A 286 -8.40 -24.64 -17.48
C ASN A 286 -8.98 -25.26 -16.20
N SER A 287 -9.05 -24.53 -15.09
CA SER A 287 -9.74 -24.96 -13.89
C SER A 287 -11.23 -24.63 -13.97
N TYR A 288 -12.08 -25.59 -13.65
CA TYR A 288 -13.53 -25.41 -13.47
C TYR A 288 -13.94 -25.33 -12.00
N LEU A 289 -12.96 -25.36 -11.10
CA LEU A 289 -13.17 -25.28 -9.66
C LEU A 289 -13.36 -23.83 -9.22
N THR A 290 -14.22 -23.65 -8.24
CA THR A 290 -14.38 -22.36 -7.55
C THR A 290 -13.15 -22.05 -6.69
N GLN A 291 -12.96 -20.77 -6.34
CA GLN A 291 -11.88 -20.37 -5.43
C GLN A 291 -11.93 -21.16 -4.11
N THR A 292 -13.11 -21.45 -3.58
CA THR A 292 -13.28 -22.21 -2.34
C THR A 292 -12.77 -23.63 -2.48
N GLU A 293 -13.09 -24.31 -3.58
CA GLU A 293 -12.62 -25.67 -3.87
C GLU A 293 -11.10 -25.70 -4.08
N LEU A 294 -10.56 -24.72 -4.83
CA LEU A 294 -9.12 -24.56 -5.02
C LEU A 294 -8.39 -24.37 -3.68
N ILE A 295 -8.85 -23.45 -2.85
CA ILE A 295 -8.27 -23.18 -1.52
C ILE A 295 -8.29 -24.46 -0.67
N SER A 296 -9.42 -25.19 -0.66
CA SER A 296 -9.55 -26.44 0.07
C SER A 296 -8.53 -27.49 -0.40
N ALA A 297 -8.31 -27.62 -1.71
CA ALA A 297 -7.33 -28.55 -2.28
C ALA A 297 -5.89 -28.21 -1.82
N PHE A 298 -5.56 -26.91 -1.76
CA PHE A 298 -4.24 -26.46 -1.26
C PHE A 298 -4.10 -26.67 0.26
N GLU A 299 -5.11 -26.34 1.05
CA GLU A 299 -5.10 -26.51 2.51
C GLU A 299 -4.93 -27.98 2.94
N GLN A 300 -5.58 -28.92 2.25
CA GLN A 300 -5.41 -30.37 2.48
C GLN A 300 -3.97 -30.85 2.32
N LYS A 301 -3.14 -30.10 1.58
CA LYS A 301 -1.71 -30.37 1.37
C LYS A 301 -0.80 -29.46 2.19
N GLY A 302 -1.37 -28.70 3.15
CA GLY A 302 -0.62 -27.81 4.04
C GLY A 302 -0.13 -26.51 3.38
N ILE A 303 -0.68 -26.13 2.22
CA ILE A 303 -0.39 -24.85 1.56
C ILE A 303 -1.51 -23.88 1.82
N ARG A 304 -1.19 -22.74 2.40
CA ARG A 304 -2.14 -21.63 2.62
C ARG A 304 -2.07 -20.67 1.44
N ILE A 305 -3.19 -20.54 0.74
CA ILE A 305 -3.41 -19.59 -0.35
C ILE A 305 -4.71 -18.83 -0.04
N PHE A 306 -4.93 -17.66 -0.66
CA PHE A 306 -6.03 -16.79 -0.30
C PHE A 306 -6.94 -16.51 -1.49
N SER A 307 -8.22 -16.29 -1.21
CA SER A 307 -9.20 -15.82 -2.18
C SER A 307 -8.88 -14.39 -2.63
N THR A 308 -9.16 -14.08 -3.88
CA THR A 308 -9.16 -12.71 -4.41
C THR A 308 -10.52 -12.02 -4.24
N GLU A 309 -11.58 -12.78 -3.97
CA GLU A 309 -12.95 -12.26 -3.83
C GLU A 309 -13.10 -11.11 -2.82
N PRO A 310 -12.43 -11.10 -1.63
CA PRO A 310 -12.54 -10.00 -0.68
C PRO A 310 -12.11 -8.63 -1.24
N PHE A 311 -11.34 -8.62 -2.33
CA PHE A 311 -10.82 -7.39 -2.97
C PHE A 311 -11.74 -6.84 -4.05
N TRP A 312 -12.82 -7.55 -4.40
CA TRP A 312 -13.81 -7.12 -5.38
C TRP A 312 -15.00 -6.45 -4.70
N ILE A 313 -15.36 -5.25 -5.13
CA ILE A 313 -16.61 -4.58 -4.75
C ILE A 313 -17.74 -5.28 -5.50
N ARG A 314 -17.59 -5.48 -6.81
CA ARG A 314 -18.51 -6.22 -7.66
C ARG A 314 -18.15 -7.70 -7.64
N LYS A 315 -18.59 -8.42 -6.60
CA LYS A 315 -18.28 -9.84 -6.36
C LYS A 315 -18.54 -10.76 -7.57
N ASN A 316 -19.60 -10.47 -8.33
CA ASN A 316 -19.99 -11.23 -9.51
C ASN A 316 -18.99 -11.13 -10.69
N LEU A 317 -18.03 -10.22 -10.63
CA LEU A 317 -16.95 -10.07 -11.63
C LEU A 317 -15.65 -10.74 -11.20
N CYS A 318 -15.58 -11.28 -9.98
CA CYS A 318 -14.40 -11.96 -9.49
C CYS A 318 -14.16 -13.28 -10.23
N PRO A 319 -13.00 -13.49 -10.85
CA PRO A 319 -12.69 -14.77 -11.49
C PRO A 319 -12.54 -15.90 -10.47
N GLU A 320 -13.18 -17.05 -10.74
CA GLU A 320 -13.18 -18.20 -9.84
C GLU A 320 -11.82 -18.93 -9.80
N ASN A 321 -10.96 -18.75 -10.79
CA ASN A 321 -9.67 -19.41 -10.93
C ASN A 321 -8.47 -18.54 -10.53
N GLN A 322 -8.69 -17.38 -9.88
CA GLN A 322 -7.62 -16.49 -9.42
C GLN A 322 -7.47 -16.55 -7.90
N LEU A 323 -6.24 -16.77 -7.44
CA LEU A 323 -5.89 -16.88 -6.03
C LEU A 323 -4.73 -15.95 -5.67
N LEU A 324 -4.75 -15.40 -4.46
CA LEU A 324 -3.66 -14.58 -3.94
C LEU A 324 -2.58 -15.46 -3.29
N PHE A 325 -1.36 -15.35 -3.79
CA PHE A 325 -0.19 -16.09 -3.35
C PHE A 325 0.80 -15.16 -2.65
N GLY A 326 0.83 -15.19 -1.31
CA GLY A 326 1.79 -14.42 -0.49
C GLY A 326 3.05 -15.24 -0.19
N PHE A 327 4.25 -14.68 -0.42
CA PHE A 327 5.51 -15.41 -0.24
C PHE A 327 6.43 -14.82 0.87
N SER A 328 6.07 -13.71 1.47
CA SER A 328 6.93 -13.02 2.44
C SER A 328 7.28 -13.89 3.64
N ALA A 329 6.32 -14.64 4.17
CA ALA A 329 6.48 -15.47 5.37
C ALA A 329 7.18 -16.81 5.12
N ILE A 330 7.32 -17.27 3.87
CA ILE A 330 7.91 -18.56 3.56
C ILE A 330 9.44 -18.46 3.72
N PRO A 331 10.10 -19.25 4.59
CA PRO A 331 11.55 -19.31 4.63
C PRO A 331 12.14 -19.72 3.27
N TYR A 332 13.25 -19.11 2.88
CA TYR A 332 13.81 -19.34 1.54
C TYR A 332 14.14 -20.83 1.28
N GLU A 333 14.66 -21.50 2.29
CA GLU A 333 15.01 -22.92 2.25
C GLU A 333 13.81 -23.86 2.08
N LYS A 334 12.59 -23.38 2.40
CA LYS A 334 11.33 -24.12 2.23
C LYS A 334 10.66 -23.89 0.87
N LEU A 335 11.10 -22.86 0.13
CA LEU A 335 10.49 -22.54 -1.17
C LEU A 335 10.52 -23.70 -2.19
N PRO A 336 11.62 -24.47 -2.36
CA PRO A 336 11.62 -25.58 -3.29
C PRO A 336 10.49 -26.58 -3.01
N GLY A 337 10.41 -27.07 -1.78
CA GLY A 337 9.36 -28.02 -1.39
C GLY A 337 7.94 -27.43 -1.48
N ALA A 338 7.76 -26.15 -1.17
CA ALA A 338 6.48 -25.46 -1.29
C ALA A 338 6.04 -25.35 -2.77
N MET A 339 6.96 -25.01 -3.67
CA MET A 339 6.67 -24.90 -5.10
C MET A 339 6.44 -26.26 -5.75
N ASP A 340 7.18 -27.30 -5.34
CA ASP A 340 6.92 -28.67 -5.80
C ASP A 340 5.53 -29.17 -5.37
N ALA A 341 5.13 -28.88 -4.13
CA ALA A 341 3.81 -29.22 -3.65
C ALA A 341 2.72 -28.43 -4.39
N PHE A 342 2.95 -27.13 -4.63
CA PHE A 342 2.05 -26.28 -5.43
C PHE A 342 1.87 -26.86 -6.83
N ALA A 343 2.95 -27.23 -7.53
CA ALA A 343 2.90 -27.81 -8.87
C ALA A 343 2.15 -29.16 -8.91
N LYS A 344 2.36 -30.02 -7.90
CA LYS A 344 1.64 -31.30 -7.81
C LYS A 344 0.14 -31.11 -7.65
N ILE A 345 -0.28 -30.12 -6.87
CA ILE A 345 -1.71 -29.82 -6.69
C ILE A 345 -2.29 -29.32 -8.01
N ILE A 346 -1.68 -28.32 -8.64
CA ILE A 346 -2.13 -27.78 -9.94
C ILE A 346 -2.35 -28.89 -10.97
N ARG A 347 -1.39 -29.82 -11.10
CA ARG A 347 -1.46 -30.93 -12.07
C ARG A 347 -2.47 -32.02 -11.69
N SER A 348 -3.00 -31.99 -10.48
CA SER A 348 -4.02 -32.96 -10.00
C SER A 348 -5.44 -32.40 -10.06
N LEU A 349 -5.60 -31.11 -10.40
CA LEU A 349 -6.89 -30.46 -10.60
C LEU A 349 -7.46 -30.74 -11.97
#